data_cf43f6412e9ef5097309a698ac83397f
#
_entry.id   cf43f6412e9ef5097309a698ac83397f
#
_cell.length_a   1.000
_cell.length_b   1.000
_cell.length_c   1.000
_cell.angle_alpha   90.00
_cell.angle_beta   90.00
_cell.angle_gamma   90.00
#
_symmetry.space_group_name_H-M   'P 1'
#
loop_
_entity.id
_entity.type
_entity.pdbx_description
1 polymer ?
#
loop_
_entity_poly.entity_id
_entity_poly.type
_entity_poly.pdbx_seq_one_letter_code
_entity_poly.pdbx_strand_id
1 'polypeptide(L)'
;MKTNRKLLPMMSVSGSVDHPGLHGDGYWVGYDGYGRIAMSVGGIVYNHALLDPCMGIVGDHIEPGVSIKNSVDKYNCALQCFACIGNEARIVSGPAAGRKGYVTGKHGGVDHVMIYFEQEVLDRKSVV
;
A
#
# COMPACT_ATOMS: atom_id res chain seq x y z
N MET A 1 -6.14 -30.70 -8.22
CA MET A 1 -4.84 -30.51 -8.87
C MET A 1 -3.73 -30.82 -7.89
N LYS A 2 -2.78 -31.67 -8.23
CA LYS A 2 -1.61 -31.97 -7.38
C LYS A 2 -0.53 -30.95 -7.67
N THR A 3 0.06 -30.35 -6.64
CA THR A 3 1.13 -29.37 -6.78
C THR A 3 2.35 -29.80 -5.97
N ASN A 4 3.51 -29.33 -6.34
CA ASN A 4 4.77 -29.53 -5.62
C ASN A 4 5.03 -28.43 -4.56
N ARG A 5 3.99 -27.67 -4.19
CA ARG A 5 4.10 -26.52 -3.27
C ARG A 5 4.92 -26.82 -2.01
N LYS A 6 4.78 -28.04 -1.46
CA LYS A 6 5.51 -28.46 -0.25
C LYS A 6 7.01 -28.62 -0.46
N LEU A 7 7.45 -28.74 -1.70
CA LEU A 7 8.86 -28.93 -2.08
C LEU A 7 9.54 -27.60 -2.48
N LEU A 8 8.75 -26.54 -2.65
CA LEU A 8 9.30 -25.25 -3.03
C LEU A 8 9.87 -24.53 -1.80
N PRO A 9 11.06 -23.95 -1.91
CA PRO A 9 11.59 -23.10 -0.85
C PRO A 9 10.66 -21.92 -0.64
N MET A 10 10.37 -21.60 0.62
CA MET A 10 9.64 -20.38 0.97
C MET A 10 10.63 -19.21 1.02
N MET A 11 10.33 -18.17 0.24
CA MET A 11 11.03 -16.90 0.35
C MET A 11 10.09 -15.87 0.98
N SER A 12 10.64 -15.05 1.84
CA SER A 12 9.96 -13.88 2.37
C SER A 12 10.69 -12.62 1.95
N VAL A 13 9.93 -11.62 1.58
CA VAL A 13 10.41 -10.27 1.31
C VAL A 13 9.80 -9.32 2.33
N SER A 14 10.46 -8.24 2.63
CA SER A 14 10.00 -7.30 3.64
C SER A 14 10.11 -5.86 3.16
N GLY A 15 9.24 -5.02 3.70
CA GLY A 15 9.27 -3.59 3.53
C GLY A 15 8.73 -2.91 4.79
N SER A 16 8.90 -1.63 4.87
CA SER A 16 8.25 -0.77 5.87
C SER A 16 7.20 0.10 5.19
N VAL A 17 6.22 0.54 5.96
CA VAL A 17 5.28 1.55 5.49
C VAL A 17 6.08 2.78 5.06
N ASP A 18 5.88 3.22 3.83
CA ASP A 18 6.55 4.41 3.33
C ASP A 18 5.82 5.68 3.82
N HIS A 19 6.53 6.77 3.88
CA HIS A 19 5.94 8.05 4.27
C HIS A 19 4.98 8.54 3.19
N PRO A 20 3.83 9.12 3.58
CA PRO A 20 2.97 9.79 2.61
C PRO A 20 3.73 10.90 1.90
N GLY A 21 3.64 10.92 0.59
CA GLY A 21 4.26 11.93 -0.25
C GLY A 21 3.26 12.54 -1.22
N LEU A 22 3.52 13.77 -1.61
CA LEU A 22 2.81 14.44 -2.69
C LEU A 22 3.71 14.48 -3.92
N HIS A 23 3.14 14.12 -5.06
CA HIS A 23 3.76 14.34 -6.35
C HIS A 23 3.29 15.67 -6.93
N GLY A 24 4.21 16.62 -7.11
CA GLY A 24 3.92 17.95 -7.65
C GLY A 24 3.78 19.03 -6.57
N ASP A 25 3.32 20.20 -6.98
CA ASP A 25 3.38 21.43 -6.19
C ASP A 25 2.14 21.69 -5.32
N GLY A 26 1.51 20.65 -4.80
CA GLY A 26 0.37 20.78 -3.91
C GLY A 26 -0.97 20.57 -4.60
N TYR A 27 -1.76 21.62 -4.79
CA TYR A 27 -3.09 21.51 -5.37
C TYR A 27 -3.09 21.71 -6.88
N TRP A 28 -3.90 20.89 -7.55
CA TRP A 28 -4.29 21.09 -8.93
C TRP A 28 -5.70 21.66 -8.99
N VAL A 29 -5.97 22.47 -9.99
CA VAL A 29 -7.32 22.92 -10.26
C VAL A 29 -7.93 21.98 -11.29
N GLY A 30 -9.01 21.29 -10.92
CA GLY A 30 -9.76 20.43 -11.82
C GLY A 30 -10.48 21.22 -12.92
N TYR A 31 -10.96 20.51 -13.92
CA TYR A 31 -11.73 21.12 -15.03
C TYR A 31 -13.01 21.83 -14.54
N ASP A 32 -13.51 21.45 -13.38
CA ASP A 32 -14.65 22.03 -12.69
C ASP A 32 -14.31 23.27 -11.85
N GLY A 33 -13.05 23.70 -11.84
CA GLY A 33 -12.56 24.85 -11.09
C GLY A 33 -12.25 24.58 -9.63
N TYR A 34 -12.42 23.35 -9.14
CA TYR A 34 -12.13 23.01 -7.75
C TYR A 34 -10.66 22.59 -7.56
N GLY A 35 -10.10 23.01 -6.42
CA GLY A 35 -8.77 22.56 -5.99
C GLY A 35 -8.80 21.08 -5.55
N ARG A 36 -7.85 20.31 -6.04
CA ARG A 36 -7.64 18.90 -5.66
C ARG A 36 -6.21 18.70 -5.21
N ILE A 37 -6.03 17.77 -4.29
CA ILE A 37 -4.69 17.33 -3.90
C ILE A 37 -4.07 16.63 -5.11
N ALA A 38 -2.88 17.06 -5.48
CA ALA A 38 -2.06 16.36 -6.46
C ALA A 38 -1.80 14.92 -6.00
N MET A 39 -1.27 14.10 -6.86
CA MET A 39 -0.98 12.69 -6.58
C MET A 39 -0.44 12.48 -5.16
N SER A 40 -1.16 11.72 -4.35
CA SER A 40 -0.75 11.33 -3.00
C SER A 40 -0.42 9.85 -2.97
N VAL A 41 0.80 9.51 -2.59
CA VAL A 41 1.31 8.16 -2.58
C VAL A 41 1.93 7.82 -1.23
N GLY A 42 1.92 6.54 -0.87
CA GLY A 42 2.50 6.04 0.37
C GLY A 42 1.56 6.12 1.57
N GLY A 43 2.05 5.60 2.69
CA GLY A 43 1.33 5.64 3.96
C GLY A 43 0.29 4.55 4.15
N ILE A 44 -0.63 4.83 5.05
CA ILE A 44 -1.76 3.97 5.41
C ILE A 44 -3.05 4.73 5.12
N VAL A 45 -3.88 4.20 4.26
CA VAL A 45 -5.16 4.78 3.87
C VAL A 45 -6.29 3.76 3.97
N TYR A 46 -7.54 4.21 3.80
CA TYR A 46 -8.70 3.33 3.84
C TYR A 46 -8.76 2.40 2.62
N ASN A 47 -9.32 1.20 2.82
CA ASN A 47 -9.49 0.19 1.78
C ASN A 47 -10.74 0.46 0.92
N HIS A 48 -10.83 1.59 0.28
CA HIS A 48 -11.95 1.88 -0.60
C HIS A 48 -11.47 2.37 -1.96
N ALA A 49 -12.30 2.18 -2.95
CA ALA A 49 -12.00 2.66 -4.28
C ALA A 49 -11.99 4.19 -4.31
N LEU A 50 -11.07 4.74 -5.08
CA LEU A 50 -11.12 6.14 -5.48
C LEU A 50 -12.46 6.42 -6.17
N LEU A 51 -12.97 7.61 -5.98
CA LEU A 51 -14.25 8.06 -6.55
C LEU A 51 -15.49 7.43 -5.89
N ASP A 52 -15.37 6.84 -4.70
CA ASP A 52 -16.56 6.52 -3.93
C ASP A 52 -17.22 7.82 -3.46
N PRO A 53 -18.40 8.19 -4.00
CA PRO A 53 -19.05 9.45 -3.67
C PRO A 53 -19.49 9.52 -2.22
N CYS A 54 -19.65 8.38 -1.55
CA CYS A 54 -20.02 8.32 -0.15
C CYS A 54 -18.90 8.75 0.79
N MET A 55 -17.65 8.61 0.34
CA MET A 55 -16.48 8.92 1.18
C MET A 55 -16.03 10.38 1.08
N GLY A 56 -16.47 11.12 0.08
CA GLY A 56 -16.14 12.53 -0.08
C GLY A 56 -14.64 12.82 -0.26
N ILE A 57 -13.87 11.82 -0.70
CA ILE A 57 -12.42 11.97 -0.86
C ILE A 57 -12.13 12.79 -2.11
N VAL A 58 -11.43 13.88 -1.89
CA VAL A 58 -11.00 14.79 -2.94
C VAL A 58 -9.51 14.61 -3.17
N GLY A 59 -9.17 13.70 -4.06
CA GLY A 59 -7.78 13.41 -4.41
C GLY A 59 -7.65 13.04 -5.88
N ASP A 60 -6.49 13.31 -6.43
CA ASP A 60 -6.14 12.96 -7.80
C ASP A 60 -5.75 11.49 -7.89
N HIS A 61 -4.99 11.03 -6.92
CA HIS A 61 -4.51 9.67 -6.82
C HIS A 61 -4.28 9.27 -5.35
N ILE A 62 -4.79 8.12 -4.96
CA ILE A 62 -4.61 7.55 -3.62
C ILE A 62 -4.33 6.05 -3.76
N GLU A 63 -3.33 5.55 -3.04
CA GLU A 63 -3.04 4.13 -2.92
C GLU A 63 -3.87 3.54 -1.77
N PRO A 64 -4.87 2.68 -2.04
CA PRO A 64 -5.69 2.11 -0.96
C PRO A 64 -4.91 1.08 -0.14
N GLY A 65 -5.20 1.03 1.15
CA GLY A 65 -4.57 0.12 2.09
C GLY A 65 -3.25 0.62 2.63
N VAL A 66 -2.25 -0.23 2.65
CA VAL A 66 -0.91 0.08 3.18
C VAL A 66 0.11 -0.01 2.07
N SER A 67 0.82 1.07 1.83
CA SER A 67 1.90 1.12 0.84
C SER A 67 3.23 0.88 1.53
N ILE A 68 3.94 -0.17 1.12
CA ILE A 68 5.24 -0.53 1.66
C ILE A 68 6.34 -0.43 0.61
N LYS A 69 7.53 -0.10 1.10
CA LYS A 69 8.77 -0.04 0.32
C LYS A 69 9.94 -0.53 1.17
N ASN A 70 10.98 -1.03 0.52
CA ASN A 70 12.25 -1.29 1.18
C ASN A 70 13.23 -0.16 0.84
N SER A 71 13.90 0.38 1.86
CA SER A 71 14.86 1.48 1.69
C SER A 71 16.13 1.09 0.92
N VAL A 72 16.39 -0.20 0.78
CA VAL A 72 17.53 -0.72 0.04
C VAL A 72 17.06 -1.18 -1.34
N ASP A 73 17.53 -0.55 -2.41
CA ASP A 73 17.04 -0.75 -3.78
C ASP A 73 16.99 -2.20 -4.22
N LYS A 74 18.05 -2.98 -4.00
CA LYS A 74 18.07 -4.41 -4.37
C LYS A 74 17.02 -5.23 -3.63
N TYR A 75 16.69 -4.88 -2.40
CA TYR A 75 15.64 -5.54 -1.62
C TYR A 75 14.26 -5.04 -2.02
N ASN A 76 14.15 -3.79 -2.42
CA ASN A 76 12.92 -3.27 -2.99
C ASN A 76 12.62 -3.90 -4.35
N CYS A 77 13.62 -4.11 -5.19
CA CYS A 77 13.47 -4.90 -6.42
C CYS A 77 12.97 -6.32 -6.12
N ALA A 78 13.51 -6.99 -5.10
CA ALA A 78 13.03 -8.31 -4.69
C ALA A 78 11.58 -8.25 -4.18
N LEU A 79 11.24 -7.24 -3.37
CA LEU A 79 9.87 -7.00 -2.90
C LEU A 79 8.92 -6.83 -4.09
N GLN A 80 9.28 -6.01 -5.06
CA GLN A 80 8.49 -5.80 -6.28
C GLN A 80 8.34 -7.07 -7.12
N CYS A 81 9.38 -7.88 -7.24
CA CYS A 81 9.32 -9.10 -8.04
C CYS A 81 8.50 -10.21 -7.39
N PHE A 82 8.66 -10.40 -6.09
CA PHE A 82 8.12 -11.58 -5.40
C PHE A 82 6.79 -11.36 -4.67
N ALA A 83 6.42 -10.12 -4.36
CA ALA A 83 5.12 -9.83 -3.78
C ALA A 83 4.02 -9.89 -4.85
N CYS A 84 3.46 -11.05 -5.07
CA CYS A 84 2.37 -11.25 -6.04
C CYS A 84 1.01 -10.95 -5.40
N ILE A 85 0.07 -10.46 -6.19
CA ILE A 85 -1.32 -10.24 -5.75
C ILE A 85 -1.88 -11.52 -5.14
N GLY A 86 -2.48 -11.40 -3.95
CA GLY A 86 -3.00 -12.52 -3.17
C GLY A 86 -1.99 -13.19 -2.25
N ASN A 87 -0.72 -12.81 -2.28
CA ASN A 87 0.23 -13.30 -1.28
C ASN A 87 -0.12 -12.79 0.11
N GLU A 88 0.01 -13.68 1.11
CA GLU A 88 -0.15 -13.30 2.51
C GLU A 88 0.97 -12.35 2.93
N ALA A 89 0.60 -11.27 3.60
CA ALA A 89 1.49 -10.36 4.29
C ALA A 89 1.25 -10.43 5.80
N ARG A 90 2.30 -10.26 6.60
CA ARG A 90 2.19 -10.23 8.06
C ARG A 90 2.92 -9.02 8.61
N ILE A 91 2.28 -8.32 9.52
CA ILE A 91 2.91 -7.23 10.28
C ILE A 91 3.83 -7.84 11.33
N VAL A 92 5.10 -7.46 11.31
CA VAL A 92 6.12 -8.04 12.21
C VAL A 92 6.47 -7.14 13.39
N SER A 93 6.08 -5.87 13.36
CA SER A 93 6.37 -4.90 14.43
C SER A 93 5.27 -3.86 14.57
N GLY A 94 5.30 -3.11 15.66
CA GLY A 94 4.32 -2.06 15.97
C GLY A 94 3.03 -2.59 16.62
N PRO A 95 2.05 -1.70 16.85
CA PRO A 95 0.81 -2.02 17.58
C PRO A 95 -0.05 -3.12 16.94
N ALA A 96 0.09 -3.32 15.64
CA ALA A 96 -0.65 -4.34 14.88
C ALA A 96 0.18 -5.60 14.58
N ALA A 97 1.30 -5.81 15.25
CA ALA A 97 2.16 -6.97 15.03
C ALA A 97 1.39 -8.30 15.11
N GLY A 98 1.70 -9.23 14.21
CA GLY A 98 1.03 -10.53 14.09
C GLY A 98 -0.22 -10.52 13.20
N ARG A 99 -0.79 -9.36 12.89
CA ARG A 99 -1.96 -9.28 11.98
C ARG A 99 -1.55 -9.61 10.55
N LYS A 100 -2.51 -10.17 9.81
CA LYS A 100 -2.33 -10.64 8.44
C LYS A 100 -3.13 -9.79 7.47
N GLY A 101 -2.59 -9.66 6.29
CA GLY A 101 -3.20 -9.00 5.15
C GLY A 101 -2.80 -9.68 3.85
N TYR A 102 -3.14 -9.07 2.74
CA TYR A 102 -2.88 -9.62 1.41
C TYR A 102 -2.38 -8.54 0.47
N VAL A 103 -1.40 -8.91 -0.37
CA VAL A 103 -0.95 -8.03 -1.45
C VAL A 103 -2.10 -7.84 -2.44
N THR A 104 -2.43 -6.59 -2.72
CA THR A 104 -3.51 -6.19 -3.64
C THR A 104 -2.99 -5.60 -4.94
N GLY A 105 -1.79 -5.07 -4.94
CA GLY A 105 -1.23 -4.46 -6.14
C GLY A 105 0.16 -3.90 -5.94
N LYS A 106 0.60 -3.20 -6.96
CA LYS A 106 1.88 -2.49 -7.01
C LYS A 106 1.67 -1.15 -7.71
N HIS A 107 2.44 -0.19 -7.31
CA HIS A 107 2.46 1.13 -7.95
C HIS A 107 3.85 1.41 -8.52
N GLY A 108 3.97 1.32 -9.84
CA GLY A 108 5.20 1.68 -10.56
C GLY A 108 5.51 3.17 -10.47
N GLY A 109 6.77 3.53 -10.70
CA GLY A 109 7.23 4.91 -10.58
C GLY A 109 7.63 5.31 -9.16
N VAL A 110 6.90 4.87 -8.16
CA VAL A 110 7.24 5.02 -6.73
C VAL A 110 7.67 3.70 -6.09
N ASP A 111 7.47 2.59 -6.79
CA ASP A 111 7.88 1.24 -6.39
C ASP A 111 7.27 0.77 -5.07
N HIS A 112 6.00 1.06 -4.87
CA HIS A 112 5.23 0.56 -3.73
C HIS A 112 4.61 -0.80 -4.00
N VAL A 113 4.52 -1.62 -2.95
CA VAL A 113 3.62 -2.76 -2.89
C VAL A 113 2.46 -2.40 -1.96
N MET A 114 1.24 -2.55 -2.46
CA MET A 114 0.02 -2.24 -1.70
C MET A 114 -0.51 -3.50 -1.03
N ILE A 115 -0.88 -3.36 0.24
CA ILE A 115 -1.37 -4.46 1.08
C ILE A 115 -2.70 -4.07 1.69
N TYR A 116 -3.70 -4.94 1.50
CA TYR A 116 -4.96 -4.87 2.22
C TYR A 116 -4.81 -5.40 3.63
N PHE A 117 -5.34 -4.68 4.59
CA PHE A 117 -5.61 -5.13 5.95
C PHE A 117 -7.05 -4.79 6.32
N GLU A 118 -7.62 -5.53 7.25
CA GLU A 118 -8.94 -5.20 7.82
C GLU A 118 -8.94 -3.80 8.45
N GLN A 119 -10.08 -3.12 8.39
CA GLN A 119 -10.22 -1.73 8.86
C GLN A 119 -9.75 -1.56 10.31
N GLU A 120 -10.06 -2.51 11.17
CA GLU A 120 -9.60 -2.52 12.58
C GLU A 120 -8.07 -2.45 12.73
N VAL A 121 -7.34 -3.03 11.77
CA VAL A 121 -5.86 -2.99 11.75
C VAL A 121 -5.39 -1.60 11.31
N LEU A 122 -6.05 -1.02 10.33
CA LEU A 122 -5.72 0.32 9.83
C LEU A 122 -5.98 1.39 10.89
N ASP A 123 -7.03 1.24 11.68
CA ASP A 123 -7.40 2.19 12.74
C ASP A 123 -6.35 2.24 13.87
N ARG A 124 -5.58 1.17 14.06
CA ARG A 124 -4.48 1.11 15.05
C ARG A 124 -3.28 1.97 14.70
N LYS A 125 -3.23 2.52 13.50
CA LYS A 125 -2.16 3.43 13.05
C LYS A 125 -2.09 4.74 13.83
N SER A 126 -3.22 5.17 14.39
CA SER A 126 -3.38 6.50 15.00
C SER A 126 -2.72 6.65 16.37
N VAL A 127 -2.00 5.65 16.83
CA VAL A 127 -1.16 5.75 18.03
C VAL A 127 0.25 6.16 17.59
N VAL A 128 0.42 7.43 17.40
CA VAL A 128 1.72 8.08 17.23
C VAL A 128 2.12 8.71 18.56
#